data_8a28261a9deff99e3cfa1b37475491db
#
_entry.id   8a28261a9deff99e3cfa1b37475491db
#
_cell.length_a   1.000
_cell.length_b   1.000
_cell.length_c   1.000
_cell.angle_alpha   90.00
_cell.angle_beta   90.00
_cell.angle_gamma   90.00
#
_symmetry.space_group_name_H-M   'P 1'
#
loop_
_entity.id
_entity.type
_entity.pdbx_description
1 polymer ?
#
loop_
_entity_poly.entity_id
_entity_poly.type
_entity_poly.pdbx_seq_one_letter_code
_entity_poly.pdbx_strand_id
1 'polypeptide(L)'
;MFQRTILSFNGTVMVKNKILAQFAERAIDNPKAKFILIIDEINRANLPAVLGELIYALEYRGKPVNSLYELDEEREISLPNNLFIIGTMNTADRSVGHIDYAIRRRFAFKDVLPNEALVPSFAKDKFQTVSGLFSNEFLSSDFRKNDVQIGHSYFMAKDKEELDIKIKYEVIPILKEYVKDGVLSNKALDVISTL
;
A
#
# COMPACT_ATOMS: atom_id res chain seq x y z
N MET A 1 -8.77 11.94 -5.82
CA MET A 1 -7.56 12.59 -5.30
C MET A 1 -6.84 13.42 -6.37
N PHE A 2 -7.00 13.13 -7.62
CA PHE A 2 -6.29 13.76 -8.76
C PHE A 2 -7.18 14.56 -9.70
N GLN A 3 -8.50 14.54 -9.50
CA GLN A 3 -9.43 15.32 -10.28
C GLN A 3 -9.50 16.75 -9.77
N ARG A 4 -9.60 17.68 -10.69
CA ARG A 4 -10.01 19.06 -10.41
C ARG A 4 -11.39 19.04 -9.76
N THR A 5 -11.56 19.67 -8.63
CA THR A 5 -12.87 19.75 -7.97
C THR A 5 -13.59 20.97 -8.50
N ILE A 6 -14.77 20.76 -9.08
CA ILE A 6 -15.70 21.84 -9.42
C ILE A 6 -16.47 22.15 -8.14
N LEU A 7 -16.26 23.33 -7.59
CA LEU A 7 -17.05 23.86 -6.48
C LEU A 7 -17.92 24.97 -7.02
N SER A 8 -19.24 24.83 -6.92
CA SER A 8 -20.17 25.90 -7.19
C SER A 8 -20.50 26.63 -5.87
N PHE A 9 -20.11 27.87 -5.77
CA PHE A 9 -20.50 28.75 -4.66
C PHE A 9 -21.07 30.05 -5.24
N ASN A 10 -22.29 30.37 -4.89
CA ASN A 10 -23.02 31.59 -5.39
C ASN A 10 -23.01 31.74 -6.93
N GLY A 11 -23.17 30.65 -7.67
CA GLY A 11 -23.18 30.67 -9.14
C GLY A 11 -21.81 30.81 -9.82
N THR A 12 -20.73 30.89 -9.06
CA THR A 12 -19.39 30.90 -9.59
C THR A 12 -18.78 29.47 -9.52
N VAL A 13 -18.38 28.95 -10.66
CA VAL A 13 -17.67 27.64 -10.75
C VAL A 13 -16.21 27.90 -10.45
N MET A 14 -15.73 27.36 -9.33
CA MET A 14 -14.30 27.37 -9.00
C MET A 14 -13.71 25.98 -9.24
N VAL A 15 -12.69 25.90 -10.05
CA VAL A 15 -11.94 24.67 -10.30
C VAL A 15 -10.62 24.74 -9.54
N LYS A 16 -10.36 23.78 -8.66
CA LYS A 16 -9.09 23.70 -7.90
C LYS A 16 -8.28 22.50 -8.33
N ASN A 17 -7.00 22.73 -8.58
CA ASN A 17 -6.04 21.65 -8.72
C ASN A 17 -5.93 20.85 -7.43
N LYS A 18 -6.02 19.53 -7.53
CA LYS A 18 -5.86 18.64 -6.36
C LYS A 18 -4.38 18.38 -6.06
N ILE A 19 -4.14 17.73 -4.95
CA ILE A 19 -2.81 17.54 -4.33
C ILE A 19 -1.72 17.11 -5.31
N LEU A 20 -1.98 16.17 -6.23
CA LEU A 20 -0.94 15.74 -7.18
C LEU A 20 -0.61 16.82 -8.20
N ALA A 21 -1.60 17.53 -8.72
CA ALA A 21 -1.36 18.61 -9.69
C ALA A 21 -0.53 19.73 -9.04
N GLN A 22 -0.90 20.18 -7.84
CA GLN A 22 -0.13 21.16 -7.07
C GLN A 22 1.29 20.67 -6.76
N PHE A 23 1.44 19.37 -6.48
CA PHE A 23 2.74 18.79 -6.19
C PHE A 23 3.60 18.67 -7.44
N ALA A 24 2.99 18.38 -8.60
CA ALA A 24 3.65 18.38 -9.90
C ALA A 24 4.09 19.78 -10.30
N GLU A 25 3.26 20.81 -10.14
CA GLU A 25 3.61 22.23 -10.37
C GLU A 25 4.83 22.63 -9.53
N ARG A 26 4.82 22.33 -8.23
CA ARG A 26 5.98 22.59 -7.35
C ARG A 26 7.25 21.87 -7.81
N ALA A 27 7.13 20.67 -8.37
CA ALA A 27 8.26 19.93 -8.88
C ALA A 27 8.78 20.51 -10.19
N ILE A 28 7.90 21.04 -11.05
CA ILE A 28 8.25 21.77 -12.28
C ILE A 28 9.01 23.04 -11.95
N ASP A 29 8.54 23.81 -10.97
CA ASP A 29 9.16 25.06 -10.51
C ASP A 29 10.54 24.85 -9.87
N ASN A 30 10.83 23.62 -9.41
CA ASN A 30 12.07 23.28 -8.73
C ASN A 30 12.77 22.08 -9.37
N PRO A 31 13.28 22.20 -10.61
CA PRO A 31 13.77 21.05 -11.39
C PRO A 31 15.02 20.35 -10.82
N LYS A 32 15.77 21.03 -9.94
CA LYS A 32 16.94 20.46 -9.25
C LYS A 32 16.60 19.67 -7.99
N ALA A 33 15.40 19.85 -7.44
CA ALA A 33 14.95 19.13 -6.26
C ALA A 33 14.23 17.82 -6.65
N LYS A 34 14.30 16.80 -5.80
CA LYS A 34 13.53 15.56 -5.94
C LYS A 34 12.27 15.68 -5.10
N PHE A 35 11.14 15.36 -5.70
CA PHE A 35 9.83 15.32 -5.03
C PHE A 35 9.38 13.87 -4.91
N ILE A 36 8.90 13.48 -3.74
CA ILE A 36 8.41 12.12 -3.48
C ILE A 36 6.99 12.22 -2.96
N LEU A 37 6.05 11.62 -3.68
CA LEU A 37 4.67 11.45 -3.25
C LEU A 37 4.50 10.02 -2.72
N ILE A 38 4.14 9.88 -1.46
CA ILE A 38 3.83 8.60 -0.84
C ILE A 38 2.31 8.43 -0.80
N ILE A 39 1.82 7.32 -1.36
CA ILE A 39 0.40 6.94 -1.36
C ILE A 39 0.29 5.65 -0.57
N ASP A 40 -0.22 5.75 0.64
CA ASP A 40 -0.46 4.57 1.48
C ASP A 40 -1.72 3.83 1.04
N GLU A 41 -1.65 2.50 1.06
CA GLU A 41 -2.75 1.60 0.63
C GLU A 41 -3.32 1.95 -0.76
N ILE A 42 -2.43 2.13 -1.73
CA ILE A 42 -2.79 2.60 -3.08
C ILE A 42 -3.86 1.72 -3.77
N ASN A 43 -3.95 0.44 -3.42
CA ASN A 43 -4.93 -0.50 -3.93
C ASN A 43 -6.34 -0.36 -3.33
N ARG A 44 -6.54 0.42 -2.27
CA ARG A 44 -7.89 0.72 -1.72
C ARG A 44 -8.69 1.69 -2.58
N ALA A 45 -8.04 2.42 -3.46
CA ALA A 45 -8.72 3.30 -4.39
C ALA A 45 -8.96 2.61 -5.73
N ASN A 46 -10.05 2.98 -6.40
CA ASN A 46 -10.20 2.65 -7.81
C ASN A 46 -9.19 3.50 -8.61
N LEU A 47 -7.99 2.96 -8.79
CA LEU A 47 -6.87 3.69 -9.40
C LEU A 47 -7.17 4.20 -10.81
N PRO A 48 -7.82 3.43 -11.72
CA PRO A 48 -8.24 3.95 -13.01
C PRO A 48 -9.14 5.17 -12.90
N ALA A 49 -10.10 5.16 -11.99
CA ALA A 49 -11.01 6.30 -11.78
C ALA A 49 -10.31 7.48 -11.08
N VAL A 50 -9.31 7.20 -10.22
CA VAL A 50 -8.57 8.22 -9.46
C VAL A 50 -7.47 8.85 -10.29
N LEU A 51 -6.72 8.05 -11.05
CA LEU A 51 -5.60 8.51 -11.86
C LEU A 51 -6.08 9.03 -13.24
N GLY A 52 -7.15 8.40 -13.81
CA GLY A 52 -7.68 8.83 -15.11
C GLY A 52 -6.57 9.01 -16.16
N GLU A 53 -6.51 10.18 -16.74
CA GLU A 53 -5.53 10.59 -17.74
C GLU A 53 -4.08 10.58 -17.24
N LEU A 54 -3.87 10.71 -15.93
CA LEU A 54 -2.54 10.65 -15.31
C LEU A 54 -1.87 9.28 -15.48
N ILE A 55 -2.62 8.23 -15.78
CA ILE A 55 -2.06 6.94 -16.17
C ILE A 55 -1.14 7.09 -17.38
N TYR A 56 -1.55 7.90 -18.36
CA TYR A 56 -0.73 8.21 -19.53
C TYR A 56 0.46 9.10 -19.16
N ALA A 57 0.26 10.08 -18.29
CA ALA A 57 1.35 10.95 -17.83
C ALA A 57 2.42 10.18 -17.04
N LEU A 58 2.06 9.09 -16.36
CA LEU A 58 3.03 8.18 -15.73
C LEU A 58 3.91 7.45 -16.74
N GLU A 59 3.37 7.12 -17.92
CA GLU A 59 4.10 6.44 -18.99
C GLU A 59 4.98 7.42 -19.77
N TYR A 60 4.48 8.64 -20.00
CA TYR A 60 5.14 9.68 -20.82
C TYR A 60 5.63 10.85 -19.96
N ARG A 61 6.41 10.56 -18.93
CA ARG A 61 6.93 11.58 -18.01
C ARG A 61 7.67 12.69 -18.71
N GLY A 62 7.44 13.91 -18.27
CA GLY A 62 8.01 15.13 -18.87
C GLY A 62 7.38 15.55 -20.20
N LYS A 63 6.36 14.81 -20.66
CA LYS A 63 5.56 15.19 -21.83
C LYS A 63 4.16 15.63 -21.40
N PRO A 64 3.57 16.64 -22.03
CA PRO A 64 2.19 17.03 -21.77
C PRO A 64 1.22 15.94 -22.23
N VAL A 65 0.18 15.71 -21.45
CA VAL A 65 -0.94 14.82 -21.73
C VAL A 65 -2.22 15.62 -21.63
N ASN A 66 -3.08 15.50 -22.62
CA ASN A 66 -4.35 16.22 -22.64
C ASN A 66 -5.28 15.71 -21.53
N SER A 67 -5.78 16.62 -20.72
CA SER A 67 -6.87 16.37 -19.76
C SER A 67 -8.22 16.39 -20.45
N LEU A 68 -9.17 15.55 -19.99
CA LEU A 68 -10.56 15.63 -20.40
C LEU A 68 -11.25 16.92 -19.91
N TYR A 69 -10.68 17.55 -18.90
CA TYR A 69 -11.20 18.78 -18.29
C TYR A 69 -10.31 19.97 -18.62
N GLU A 70 -10.91 20.98 -19.21
CA GLU A 70 -10.28 22.26 -19.49
C GLU A 70 -10.32 23.16 -18.24
N LEU A 71 -9.20 23.82 -17.94
CA LEU A 71 -9.08 24.77 -16.86
C LEU A 71 -8.33 25.99 -17.40
N ASP A 72 -8.99 27.16 -17.37
CA ASP A 72 -8.38 28.41 -17.81
C ASP A 72 -7.71 28.31 -19.21
N GLU A 73 -8.39 27.60 -20.16
CA GLU A 73 -7.86 27.28 -21.51
C GLU A 73 -6.70 26.29 -21.54
N GLU A 74 -6.23 25.79 -20.39
CA GLU A 74 -5.19 24.77 -20.30
C GLU A 74 -5.79 23.37 -20.13
N ARG A 75 -5.45 22.47 -21.08
CA ARG A 75 -5.84 21.05 -21.07
C ARG A 75 -4.68 20.13 -20.73
N GLU A 76 -3.49 20.63 -20.66
CA GLU A 76 -2.30 19.80 -20.52
C GLU A 76 -1.96 19.49 -19.07
N ILE A 77 -1.64 18.24 -18.80
CA ILE A 77 -1.10 17.75 -17.53
C ILE A 77 0.28 17.16 -17.81
N SER A 78 1.30 17.58 -17.07
CA SER A 78 2.62 16.99 -17.16
C SER A 78 3.07 16.48 -15.80
N LEU A 79 3.62 15.27 -15.76
CA LEU A 79 4.33 14.75 -14.60
C LEU A 79 5.84 14.88 -14.81
N PRO A 80 6.51 15.78 -14.09
CA PRO A 80 7.94 16.04 -14.31
C PRO A 80 8.79 14.85 -13.84
N ASN A 81 9.98 14.70 -14.44
CA ASN A 81 10.88 13.58 -14.18
C ASN A 81 11.43 13.54 -12.74
N ASN A 82 11.47 14.68 -12.06
CA ASN A 82 11.93 14.81 -10.67
C ASN A 82 10.83 14.51 -9.62
N LEU A 83 9.61 14.15 -10.04
CA LEU A 83 8.51 13.70 -9.17
C LEU A 83 8.47 12.17 -9.15
N PHE A 84 8.70 11.58 -8.00
CA PHE A 84 8.61 10.13 -7.76
C PHE A 84 7.33 9.79 -7.00
N ILE A 85 6.73 8.66 -7.33
CA ILE A 85 5.53 8.15 -6.65
C ILE A 85 5.88 6.80 -6.03
N ILE A 86 5.66 6.66 -4.72
CA ILE A 86 5.82 5.42 -3.97
C ILE A 86 4.44 5.04 -3.43
N GLY A 87 3.94 3.88 -3.83
CA GLY A 87 2.69 3.32 -3.30
C GLY A 87 2.98 2.16 -2.37
N THR A 88 2.31 2.11 -1.21
CA THR A 88 2.25 0.89 -0.40
C THR A 88 0.95 0.14 -0.69
N MET A 89 0.96 -1.17 -0.54
CA MET A 89 -0.25 -1.98 -0.63
C MET A 89 -0.14 -3.21 0.26
N ASN A 90 -1.29 -3.63 0.79
CA ASN A 90 -1.41 -4.91 1.48
C ASN A 90 -2.05 -5.92 0.53
N THR A 91 -1.32 -6.99 0.18
CA THR A 91 -1.79 -8.05 -0.72
C THR A 91 -2.61 -9.11 -0.01
N ALA A 92 -2.57 -9.17 1.34
CA ALA A 92 -3.36 -10.10 2.14
C ALA A 92 -4.85 -9.74 2.17
N ASP A 93 -5.19 -8.46 2.00
CA ASP A 93 -6.57 -7.99 2.06
C ASP A 93 -7.30 -8.26 0.73
N ARG A 94 -8.09 -9.33 0.70
CA ARG A 94 -8.93 -9.72 -0.46
C ARG A 94 -10.12 -8.81 -0.69
N SER A 95 -10.49 -7.99 0.27
CA SER A 95 -11.57 -7.00 0.13
C SER A 95 -11.17 -5.83 -0.74
N VAL A 96 -9.88 -5.66 -0.98
CA VAL A 96 -9.29 -4.57 -1.76
C VAL A 96 -9.12 -5.00 -3.22
N GLY A 97 -9.45 -4.10 -4.13
CA GLY A 97 -9.36 -4.37 -5.58
C GLY A 97 -7.94 -4.72 -6.05
N HIS A 98 -7.86 -5.65 -6.99
CA HIS A 98 -6.61 -5.93 -7.67
C HIS A 98 -6.17 -4.71 -8.49
N ILE A 99 -4.88 -4.38 -8.42
CA ILE A 99 -4.29 -3.41 -9.34
C ILE A 99 -4.34 -4.01 -10.74
N ASP A 100 -5.01 -3.31 -11.66
CA ASP A 100 -5.13 -3.75 -13.04
C ASP A 100 -3.78 -3.76 -13.77
N TYR A 101 -3.73 -4.46 -14.91
CA TYR A 101 -2.50 -4.59 -15.69
C TYR A 101 -2.01 -3.26 -16.27
N ALA A 102 -2.89 -2.30 -16.53
CA ALA A 102 -2.52 -0.99 -17.05
C ALA A 102 -1.70 -0.20 -16.02
N ILE A 103 -2.15 -0.21 -14.77
CA ILE A 103 -1.42 0.39 -13.64
C ILE A 103 -0.14 -0.41 -13.36
N ARG A 104 -0.25 -1.76 -13.32
CA ARG A 104 0.86 -2.63 -12.97
C ARG A 104 2.09 -2.45 -13.88
N ARG A 105 1.88 -2.14 -15.15
CA ARG A 105 2.97 -1.90 -16.12
C ARG A 105 3.73 -0.58 -15.89
N ARG A 106 3.17 0.34 -15.12
CA ARG A 106 3.72 1.69 -14.89
C ARG A 106 4.47 1.85 -13.58
N PHE A 107 4.44 0.81 -12.75
CA PHE A 107 5.13 0.78 -11.47
C PHE A 107 6.11 -0.39 -11.40
N ALA A 108 7.25 -0.15 -10.75
CA ALA A 108 8.12 -1.22 -10.30
C ALA A 108 7.57 -1.77 -8.98
N PHE A 109 7.40 -3.08 -8.89
CA PHE A 109 6.91 -3.75 -7.69
C PHE A 109 8.07 -4.33 -6.90
N LYS A 110 8.06 -4.08 -5.59
CA LYS A 110 9.04 -4.60 -4.64
C LYS A 110 8.32 -5.20 -3.45
N ASP A 111 8.48 -6.51 -3.26
CA ASP A 111 7.95 -7.18 -2.08
C ASP A 111 8.76 -6.78 -0.84
N VAL A 112 8.05 -6.48 0.25
CA VAL A 112 8.60 -6.25 1.58
C VAL A 112 8.23 -7.45 2.45
N LEU A 113 9.08 -8.46 2.45
CA LEU A 113 8.84 -9.71 3.16
C LEU A 113 9.28 -9.62 4.63
N PRO A 114 8.69 -10.45 5.51
CA PRO A 114 9.16 -10.59 6.88
C PRO A 114 10.65 -10.93 6.94
N ASN A 115 11.40 -10.25 7.80
CA ASN A 115 12.84 -10.44 7.93
C ASN A 115 13.21 -10.68 9.40
N GLU A 116 13.61 -11.91 9.72
CA GLU A 116 14.02 -12.32 11.06
C GLU A 116 15.27 -11.59 11.57
N ALA A 117 16.16 -11.15 10.67
CA ALA A 117 17.35 -10.42 11.09
C ALA A 117 17.07 -9.08 11.77
N LEU A 118 15.87 -8.52 11.55
CA LEU A 118 15.41 -7.28 12.17
C LEU A 118 14.69 -7.52 13.51
N VAL A 119 14.39 -8.78 13.85
CA VAL A 119 13.69 -9.13 15.09
C VAL A 119 14.68 -9.17 16.24
N PRO A 120 14.40 -8.49 17.39
CA PRO A 120 15.21 -8.59 18.59
C PRO A 120 15.42 -10.04 19.04
N SER A 121 16.59 -10.34 19.60
CA SER A 121 16.98 -11.72 19.98
C SER A 121 15.95 -12.40 20.89
N PHE A 122 15.40 -11.64 21.85
CA PHE A 122 14.40 -12.17 22.79
C PHE A 122 13.02 -12.47 22.14
N ALA A 123 12.76 -11.97 20.95
CA ALA A 123 11.49 -12.16 20.21
C ALA A 123 11.59 -13.19 19.08
N LYS A 124 12.81 -13.70 18.77
CA LYS A 124 13.03 -14.58 17.63
C LYS A 124 12.27 -15.90 17.73
N ASP A 125 12.21 -16.50 18.91
CA ASP A 125 11.49 -17.78 19.11
C ASP A 125 10.00 -17.62 18.80
N LYS A 126 9.39 -16.52 19.27
CA LYS A 126 7.99 -16.21 18.97
C LYS A 126 7.79 -15.93 17.47
N PHE A 127 8.69 -15.17 16.85
CA PHE A 127 8.65 -14.92 15.41
C PHE A 127 8.75 -16.23 14.61
N GLN A 128 9.66 -17.12 14.97
CA GLN A 128 9.85 -18.43 14.30
C GLN A 128 8.60 -19.31 14.47
N THR A 129 8.05 -19.38 15.68
CA THR A 129 6.81 -20.12 15.96
C THR A 129 5.66 -19.63 15.08
N VAL A 130 5.44 -18.32 15.03
CA VAL A 130 4.40 -17.73 14.19
C VAL A 130 4.70 -17.90 12.70
N SER A 131 5.96 -17.76 12.27
CA SER A 131 6.35 -17.99 10.87
C SER A 131 6.15 -19.44 10.43
N GLY A 132 6.28 -20.39 11.35
CA GLY A 132 6.01 -21.81 11.12
C GLY A 132 4.56 -22.11 10.79
N LEU A 133 3.62 -21.33 11.28
CA LEU A 133 2.18 -21.45 10.95
C LEU A 133 1.88 -21.19 9.46
N PHE A 134 2.78 -20.53 8.74
CA PHE A 134 2.64 -20.29 7.30
C PHE A 134 3.40 -21.35 6.45
N SER A 135 3.62 -22.54 7.01
CA SER A 135 4.08 -23.72 6.28
C SER A 135 2.92 -24.44 5.59
N ASN A 136 3.25 -25.38 4.68
CA ASN A 136 2.25 -26.19 3.98
C ASN A 136 1.39 -27.07 4.92
N GLU A 137 1.81 -27.24 6.17
CA GLU A 137 1.06 -28.00 7.17
C GLU A 137 -0.21 -27.25 7.65
N PHE A 138 -0.11 -25.95 7.80
CA PHE A 138 -1.17 -25.12 8.38
C PHE A 138 -1.82 -24.18 7.37
N LEU A 139 -1.04 -23.71 6.37
CA LEU A 139 -1.49 -22.75 5.36
C LEU A 139 -2.38 -23.45 4.33
N SER A 140 -3.55 -22.89 4.07
CA SER A 140 -4.42 -23.34 2.98
C SER A 140 -3.76 -23.15 1.62
N SER A 141 -3.99 -24.09 0.69
CA SER A 141 -3.48 -24.05 -0.69
C SER A 141 -3.93 -22.85 -1.50
N ASP A 142 -5.00 -22.19 -1.09
CA ASP A 142 -5.56 -21.00 -1.74
C ASP A 142 -4.76 -19.72 -1.50
N PHE A 143 -3.77 -19.80 -0.60
CA PHE A 143 -2.96 -18.67 -0.19
C PHE A 143 -1.47 -18.92 -0.39
N ARG A 144 -0.75 -17.88 -0.77
CA ARG A 144 0.71 -17.91 -0.79
C ARG A 144 1.26 -17.33 0.50
N LYS A 145 2.26 -18.00 1.07
CA LYS A 145 2.93 -17.56 2.30
C LYS A 145 3.33 -16.08 2.27
N ASN A 146 3.92 -15.63 1.18
CA ASN A 146 4.42 -14.26 1.04
C ASN A 146 3.30 -13.20 1.08
N ASP A 147 2.07 -13.58 0.75
CA ASP A 147 0.93 -12.67 0.71
C ASP A 147 0.26 -12.50 2.08
N VAL A 148 0.38 -13.51 2.97
CA VAL A 148 -0.39 -13.56 4.22
C VAL A 148 0.46 -13.64 5.49
N GLN A 149 1.74 -13.96 5.39
CA GLN A 149 2.60 -14.08 6.58
C GLN A 149 2.70 -12.77 7.35
N ILE A 150 2.49 -12.85 8.67
CA ILE A 150 2.60 -11.69 9.58
C ILE A 150 4.02 -11.10 9.53
N GLY A 151 4.11 -9.78 9.40
CA GLY A 151 5.36 -9.04 9.29
C GLY A 151 6.20 -9.06 10.57
N HIS A 152 7.51 -8.90 10.41
CA HIS A 152 8.44 -8.79 11.55
C HIS A 152 8.18 -7.57 12.46
N SER A 153 7.48 -6.55 11.97
CA SER A 153 7.13 -5.36 12.74
C SER A 153 6.30 -5.65 14.00
N TYR A 154 5.49 -6.71 13.98
CA TYR A 154 4.72 -7.16 15.15
C TYR A 154 5.59 -7.70 16.28
N PHE A 155 6.83 -8.08 15.98
CA PHE A 155 7.80 -8.63 16.91
C PHE A 155 8.89 -7.62 17.29
N MET A 156 8.86 -6.42 16.71
CA MET A 156 9.75 -5.32 17.09
C MET A 156 9.21 -4.64 18.34
N ALA A 157 9.72 -5.05 19.50
CA ALA A 157 9.40 -4.54 20.82
C ALA A 157 10.68 -4.09 21.53
N LYS A 158 10.56 -3.14 22.47
CA LYS A 158 11.70 -2.64 23.27
C LYS A 158 12.12 -3.65 24.33
N ASP A 159 11.19 -4.44 24.85
CA ASP A 159 11.38 -5.43 25.89
C ASP A 159 10.37 -6.59 25.76
N LYS A 160 10.50 -7.60 26.65
CA LYS A 160 9.61 -8.78 26.65
C LYS A 160 8.17 -8.44 27.05
N GLU A 161 7.98 -7.47 27.93
CA GLU A 161 6.65 -7.08 28.39
C GLU A 161 5.83 -6.46 27.24
N GLU A 162 6.46 -5.56 26.45
CA GLU A 162 5.83 -5.02 25.25
C GLU A 162 5.58 -6.11 24.21
N LEU A 163 6.50 -7.08 24.05
CA LEU A 163 6.30 -8.20 23.15
C LEU A 163 5.08 -9.03 23.55
N ASP A 164 4.94 -9.37 24.83
CA ASP A 164 3.82 -10.17 25.33
C ASP A 164 2.49 -9.44 25.11
N ILE A 165 2.46 -8.13 25.27
CA ILE A 165 1.29 -7.30 24.95
C ILE A 165 0.96 -7.37 23.46
N LYS A 166 1.95 -7.20 22.58
CA LYS A 166 1.75 -7.30 21.12
C LYS A 166 1.28 -8.68 20.68
N ILE A 167 1.89 -9.74 21.22
CA ILE A 167 1.47 -11.11 20.94
C ILE A 167 0.01 -11.31 21.34
N LYS A 168 -0.36 -10.93 22.54
CA LYS A 168 -1.70 -11.14 23.11
C LYS A 168 -2.78 -10.34 22.39
N TYR A 169 -2.51 -9.08 22.07
CA TYR A 169 -3.54 -8.17 21.59
C TYR A 169 -3.50 -7.89 20.09
N GLU A 170 -2.39 -8.18 19.41
CA GLU A 170 -2.24 -7.96 17.96
C GLU A 170 -2.07 -9.29 17.21
N VAL A 171 -1.07 -10.12 17.55
CA VAL A 171 -0.73 -11.31 16.77
C VAL A 171 -1.77 -12.42 16.93
N ILE A 172 -2.11 -12.80 18.17
CA ILE A 172 -3.08 -13.87 18.42
C ILE A 172 -4.46 -13.56 17.80
N PRO A 173 -5.02 -12.35 17.93
CA PRO A 173 -6.28 -12.02 17.27
C PRO A 173 -6.23 -12.19 15.75
N ILE A 174 -5.17 -11.70 15.09
CA ILE A 174 -4.99 -11.85 13.63
C ILE A 174 -4.92 -13.33 13.24
N LEU A 175 -4.13 -14.13 13.96
CA LEU A 175 -4.00 -15.57 13.67
C LEU A 175 -5.33 -16.32 13.84
N LYS A 176 -6.13 -15.98 14.85
CA LYS A 176 -7.48 -16.55 15.04
C LYS A 176 -8.44 -16.15 13.93
N GLU A 177 -8.35 -14.91 13.46
CA GLU A 177 -9.10 -14.44 12.30
C GLU A 177 -8.70 -15.21 11.04
N TYR A 178 -7.40 -15.42 10.82
CA TYR A 178 -6.89 -16.23 9.72
C TYR A 178 -7.39 -17.68 9.75
N VAL A 179 -7.56 -18.27 10.93
CA VAL A 179 -8.19 -19.59 11.04
C VAL A 179 -9.67 -19.51 10.67
N LYS A 180 -10.40 -18.52 11.17
CA LYS A 180 -11.81 -18.30 10.87
C LYS A 180 -12.07 -18.08 9.38
N ASP A 181 -11.17 -17.36 8.70
CA ASP A 181 -11.25 -17.01 7.27
C ASP A 181 -10.69 -18.12 6.36
N GLY A 182 -10.23 -19.23 6.93
CA GLY A 182 -9.69 -20.37 6.19
C GLY A 182 -8.32 -20.13 5.56
N VAL A 183 -7.61 -19.10 5.99
CA VAL A 183 -6.19 -18.87 5.63
C VAL A 183 -5.31 -19.91 6.28
N LEU A 184 -5.56 -20.17 7.58
CA LEU A 184 -4.90 -21.21 8.35
C LEU A 184 -5.89 -22.33 8.70
N SER A 185 -5.41 -23.56 8.75
CA SER A 185 -6.21 -24.72 9.18
C SER A 185 -6.48 -24.66 10.68
N ASN A 186 -7.53 -25.37 11.14
CA ASN A 186 -7.87 -25.47 12.57
C ASN A 186 -6.73 -26.03 13.43
N LYS A 187 -5.82 -26.84 12.86
CA LYS A 187 -4.64 -27.34 13.57
C LYS A 187 -3.72 -26.22 14.09
N ALA A 188 -3.77 -25.04 13.48
CA ALA A 188 -3.00 -23.88 13.93
C ALA A 188 -3.42 -23.40 15.33
N LEU A 189 -4.68 -23.67 15.76
CA LEU A 189 -5.19 -23.23 17.06
C LEU A 189 -4.38 -23.79 18.24
N ASP A 190 -3.87 -25.01 18.11
CA ASP A 190 -3.04 -25.64 19.16
C ASP A 190 -1.75 -24.85 19.35
N VAL A 191 -1.09 -24.49 18.26
CA VAL A 191 0.14 -23.67 18.30
C VAL A 191 -0.17 -22.23 18.78
N ILE A 192 -1.25 -21.62 18.29
CA ILE A 192 -1.66 -20.28 18.70
C ILE A 192 -1.93 -20.21 20.21
N SER A 193 -2.43 -21.29 20.80
CA SER A 193 -2.70 -21.34 22.25
C SER A 193 -1.44 -21.34 23.12
N THR A 194 -0.26 -21.62 22.54
CA THR A 194 1.05 -21.64 23.24
C THR A 194 1.81 -20.32 23.14
N LEU A 195 1.31 -19.38 22.33
CA LEU A 195 1.92 -18.08 22.18
C LEU A 195 1.66 -17.17 23.39
#